data_a3df3f077ab9027c4c5c04bed01aecaf
#
_entry.id   a3df3f077ab9027c4c5c04bed01aecaf
#
_cell.length_a   1.000
_cell.length_b   1.000
_cell.length_c   1.000
_cell.angle_alpha   90.00
_cell.angle_beta   90.00
_cell.angle_gamma   90.00
#
_symmetry.space_group_name_H-M   'P 1'
#
loop_
_entity.id
_entity.type
_entity.pdbx_description
1 polymer ?
#
loop_
_entity_poly.entity_id
_entity_poly.type
_entity_poly.pdbx_seq_one_letter_code
_entity_poly.pdbx_strand_id
1 'polypeptide(L)'
;MTYYESIKSKVVSGAMGFIRHQEEKLAAKFLRWQYEKQKLPLPAEADLMTQAVRIVDEAHRIARERGGNLFEIIKELVRDFLKKK
;
A
#
# COMPACT_ATOMS: atom_id res chain seq x y z
N MET A 1 11.90 15.25 29.93
CA MET A 1 12.01 14.48 28.69
C MET A 1 10.71 13.86 28.23
N THR A 2 9.79 13.66 29.16
CA THR A 2 8.48 13.11 28.82
C THR A 2 7.76 13.94 27.76
N TYR A 3 7.84 15.26 27.90
CA TYR A 3 7.20 16.16 26.94
C TYR A 3 7.81 16.00 25.54
N TYR A 4 9.13 15.93 25.49
CA TYR A 4 9.83 15.77 24.22
C TYR A 4 9.48 14.44 23.57
N GLU A 5 9.45 13.39 24.35
CA GLU A 5 9.11 12.07 23.81
C GLU A 5 7.69 12.02 23.32
N SER A 6 6.78 12.70 24.01
CA SER A 6 5.39 12.76 23.61
C SER A 6 5.25 13.43 22.25
N ILE A 7 5.96 14.55 22.05
CA ILE A 7 5.94 15.28 20.79
C ILE A 7 6.57 14.44 19.70
N LYS A 8 7.69 13.82 19.99
CA LYS A 8 8.38 12.96 19.03
C LYS A 8 7.48 11.81 18.61
N SER A 9 6.79 11.21 19.54
CA SER A 9 5.88 10.12 19.27
C SER A 9 4.75 10.55 18.34
N LYS A 10 4.18 11.73 18.58
CA LYS A 10 3.13 12.28 17.74
C LYS A 10 3.62 12.54 16.32
N VAL A 11 4.81 13.10 16.21
CA VAL A 11 5.39 13.39 14.91
C VAL A 11 5.65 12.10 14.14
N VAL A 12 6.18 11.10 14.81
CA VAL A 12 6.43 9.80 14.18
C VAL A 12 5.11 9.17 13.75
N SER A 13 4.11 9.24 14.59
CA SER A 13 2.78 8.70 14.28
C SER A 13 2.19 9.39 13.05
N GLY A 14 2.30 10.72 12.99
CA GLY A 14 1.83 11.48 11.85
C GLY A 14 2.62 11.15 10.59
N ALA A 15 3.94 11.02 10.72
CA ALA A 15 4.79 10.67 9.60
C ALA A 15 4.45 9.27 9.08
N MET A 16 4.21 8.33 9.98
CA MET A 16 3.84 6.97 9.58
C MET A 16 2.49 6.96 8.87
N GLY A 17 1.53 7.73 9.35
CA GLY A 17 0.23 7.84 8.70
C GLY A 17 0.35 8.43 7.32
N PHE A 18 1.21 9.44 7.17
CA PHE A 18 1.46 10.06 5.88
C PHE A 18 2.12 9.06 4.91
N ILE A 19 3.13 8.35 5.38
CA ILE A 19 3.82 7.35 4.56
C ILE A 19 2.86 6.25 4.14
N ARG A 20 2.01 5.79 5.06
CA ARG A 20 1.02 4.76 4.76
C ARG A 20 0.08 5.22 3.64
N HIS A 21 -0.37 6.46 3.72
CA HIS A 21 -1.25 7.02 2.71
C HIS A 21 -0.56 7.07 1.35
N GLN A 22 0.73 7.43 1.32
CA GLN A 22 1.52 7.43 0.09
C GLN A 22 1.64 6.03 -0.49
N GLU A 23 1.84 5.05 0.36
CA GLU A 23 1.93 3.66 -0.08
C GLU A 23 0.62 3.18 -0.68
N GLU A 24 -0.49 3.57 -0.07
CA GLU A 24 -1.81 3.20 -0.59
C GLU A 24 -2.06 3.84 -1.95
N LYS A 25 -1.67 5.09 -2.11
CA LYS A 25 -1.80 5.78 -3.39
C LYS A 25 -0.94 5.10 -4.46
N LEU A 26 0.26 4.69 -4.08
CA LEU A 26 1.16 4.02 -5.01
C LEU A 26 0.59 2.67 -5.43
N ALA A 27 0.04 1.93 -4.47
CA ALA A 27 -0.61 0.65 -4.77
C ALA A 27 -1.78 0.85 -5.72
N ALA A 28 -2.57 1.91 -5.50
CA ALA A 28 -3.68 2.23 -6.38
C ALA A 28 -3.19 2.54 -7.80
N LYS A 29 -2.07 3.24 -7.93
CA LYS A 29 -1.47 3.52 -9.23
C LYS A 29 -1.05 2.24 -9.93
N PHE A 30 -0.41 1.33 -9.21
CA PHE A 30 0.00 0.05 -9.76
C PHE A 30 -1.21 -0.76 -10.21
N LEU A 31 -2.26 -0.76 -9.40
CA LEU A 31 -3.50 -1.45 -9.73
C LEU A 31 -4.10 -0.88 -11.02
N ARG A 32 -4.23 0.43 -11.09
CA ARG A 32 -4.79 1.10 -12.27
C ARG A 32 -3.98 0.75 -13.51
N TRP A 33 -2.67 0.85 -13.39
CA TRP A 33 -1.78 0.53 -14.51
C TRP A 33 -1.95 -0.90 -14.96
N GLN A 34 -2.05 -1.82 -14.02
CA GLN A 34 -2.18 -3.23 -14.33
C GLN A 34 -3.54 -3.55 -14.96
N TYR A 35 -4.62 -2.92 -14.47
CA TYR A 35 -5.93 -3.05 -15.10
C TYR A 35 -5.88 -2.58 -16.55
N GLU A 36 -5.27 -1.42 -16.78
CA GLU A 36 -5.17 -0.86 -18.12
C GLU A 36 -4.33 -1.76 -19.03
N LYS A 37 -3.22 -2.25 -18.51
CA LYS A 37 -2.33 -3.11 -19.29
C LYS A 37 -3.01 -4.39 -19.71
N GLN A 38 -3.86 -4.94 -18.87
CA GLN A 38 -4.59 -6.17 -19.16
C GLN A 38 -5.92 -5.91 -19.84
N LYS A 39 -6.22 -4.65 -20.11
CA LYS A 39 -7.46 -4.24 -20.77
C LYS A 39 -8.70 -4.66 -20.00
N LEU A 40 -8.60 -4.63 -18.68
CA LEU A 40 -9.72 -4.93 -17.80
C LEU A 40 -10.46 -3.65 -17.45
N PRO A 41 -11.78 -3.72 -17.21
CA PRO A 41 -12.53 -2.53 -16.80
C PRO A 41 -12.03 -2.01 -15.47
N LEU A 42 -11.80 -0.70 -15.38
CA LEU A 42 -11.35 -0.08 -14.13
C LEU A 42 -12.48 -0.06 -13.12
N PRO A 43 -12.22 -0.49 -11.87
CA PRO A 43 -13.24 -0.35 -10.82
C PRO A 43 -13.43 1.11 -10.45
N ALA A 44 -14.50 1.38 -9.71
CA ALA A 44 -14.72 2.71 -9.16
C ALA A 44 -13.56 3.09 -8.25
N GLU A 45 -13.31 4.39 -8.12
CA GLU A 45 -12.20 4.90 -7.33
C GLU A 45 -12.21 4.36 -5.91
N ALA A 46 -13.38 4.32 -5.28
CA ALA A 46 -13.51 3.81 -3.92
C ALA A 46 -13.11 2.34 -3.82
N ASP A 47 -13.51 1.55 -4.79
CA ASP A 47 -13.16 0.13 -4.82
C ASP A 47 -11.67 -0.07 -5.06
N LEU A 48 -11.11 0.75 -5.94
CA LEU A 48 -9.69 0.71 -6.23
C LEU A 48 -8.87 1.01 -4.97
N MET A 49 -9.29 2.01 -4.21
CA MET A 49 -8.61 2.36 -2.96
C MET A 49 -8.76 1.26 -1.92
N THR A 50 -9.91 0.63 -1.84
CA THR A 50 -10.11 -0.50 -0.93
C THR A 50 -9.15 -1.64 -1.25
N GLN A 51 -9.00 -1.95 -2.53
CA GLN A 51 -8.04 -2.96 -2.97
C GLN A 51 -6.61 -2.56 -2.63
N ALA A 52 -6.29 -1.27 -2.83
CA ALA A 52 -4.95 -0.76 -2.54
C ALA A 52 -4.61 -0.91 -1.05
N VAL A 53 -5.55 -0.59 -0.18
CA VAL A 53 -5.36 -0.72 1.26
C VAL A 53 -5.06 -2.17 1.64
N ARG A 54 -5.82 -3.10 1.09
CA ARG A 54 -5.60 -4.52 1.35
C ARG A 54 -4.23 -4.98 0.88
N ILE A 55 -3.81 -4.51 -0.27
CA ILE A 55 -2.51 -4.87 -0.82
C ILE A 55 -1.39 -4.33 0.06
N VAL A 56 -1.52 -3.08 0.52
CA VAL A 56 -0.51 -2.49 1.40
C VAL A 56 -0.45 -3.25 2.73
N ASP A 57 -1.61 -3.60 3.30
CA ASP A 57 -1.65 -4.38 4.53
C ASP A 57 -0.92 -5.71 4.38
N GLU A 58 -1.21 -6.41 3.30
CA GLU A 58 -0.58 -7.69 3.02
C GLU A 58 0.91 -7.54 2.78
N ALA A 59 1.31 -6.49 2.07
CA ALA A 59 2.71 -6.24 1.79
C ALA A 59 3.50 -5.98 3.07
N HIS A 60 2.91 -5.23 4.01
CA HIS A 60 3.56 -5.00 5.29
C HIS A 60 3.71 -6.29 6.08
N ARG A 61 2.71 -7.15 6.06
CA ARG A 61 2.77 -8.44 6.73
C ARG A 61 3.90 -9.30 6.16
N ILE A 62 3.97 -9.37 4.84
CA ILE A 62 4.99 -10.16 4.16
C ILE A 62 6.38 -9.60 4.47
N ALA A 63 6.53 -8.28 4.43
CA ALA A 63 7.81 -7.64 4.71
C ALA A 63 8.29 -7.92 6.13
N ARG A 64 7.37 -7.98 7.08
CA ARG A 64 7.73 -8.32 8.46
C ARG A 64 8.15 -9.78 8.61
N GLU A 65 7.51 -10.67 7.88
CA GLU A 65 7.77 -12.08 8.02
C GLU A 65 9.05 -12.52 7.32
N ARG A 66 9.28 -12.03 6.12
CA ARG A 66 10.44 -12.50 5.34
C ARG A 66 11.38 -11.40 4.88
N GLY A 67 11.07 -10.14 5.21
CA GLY A 67 11.87 -9.02 4.79
C GLY A 67 11.65 -8.71 3.32
N GLY A 68 12.49 -7.87 2.77
CA GLY A 68 12.44 -7.48 1.38
C GLY A 68 11.98 -6.06 1.17
N ASN A 69 11.97 -5.65 -0.09
CA ASN A 69 11.58 -4.31 -0.48
C ASN A 69 10.08 -4.22 -0.57
N LEU A 70 9.50 -3.28 0.18
CA LEU A 70 8.05 -3.13 0.24
C LEU A 70 7.43 -2.86 -1.13
N PHE A 71 8.07 -2.00 -1.93
CA PHE A 71 7.54 -1.68 -3.25
C PHE A 71 7.52 -2.88 -4.18
N GLU A 72 8.55 -3.71 -4.10
CA GLU A 72 8.59 -4.93 -4.91
C GLU A 72 7.48 -5.89 -4.49
N ILE A 73 7.25 -5.99 -3.19
CA ILE A 73 6.18 -6.84 -2.67
C ILE A 73 4.82 -6.33 -3.14
N ILE A 74 4.62 -5.02 -3.10
CA ILE A 74 3.38 -4.42 -3.58
C ILE A 74 3.15 -4.74 -5.05
N LYS A 75 4.19 -4.60 -5.88
CA LYS A 75 4.10 -4.91 -7.30
C LYS A 75 3.72 -6.37 -7.54
N GLU A 76 4.34 -7.26 -6.80
CA GLU A 76 4.03 -8.69 -6.90
C GLU A 76 2.59 -8.98 -6.52
N LEU A 77 2.12 -8.38 -5.44
CA LEU A 77 0.76 -8.60 -4.96
C LEU A 77 -0.27 -8.06 -5.95
N VAL A 78 0.00 -6.90 -6.53
CA VAL A 78 -0.89 -6.32 -7.54
C VAL A 78 -1.01 -7.25 -8.73
N ARG A 79 0.12 -7.74 -9.21
CA ARG A 79 0.17 -8.66 -10.34
C ARG A 79 -0.62 -9.93 -10.05
N ASP A 80 -0.36 -10.52 -8.88
CA ASP A 80 -1.03 -11.75 -8.48
C ASP A 80 -2.53 -11.56 -8.26
N PHE A 81 -2.90 -10.41 -7.69
CA PHE A 81 -4.30 -10.08 -7.44
C PHE A 81 -5.10 -10.11 -8.73
N LEU A 82 -4.57 -9.54 -9.79
CA LEU A 82 -5.28 -9.48 -11.07
C LEU A 82 -5.22 -10.80 -11.84
N LYS A 83 -4.18 -11.58 -11.62
CA LYS A 83 -4.09 -12.90 -12.26
C LYS A 83 -5.17 -13.85 -11.77
N LYS A 84 -5.59 -13.69 -10.52
CA LYS A 84 -6.59 -14.57 -9.92
C LYS A 84 -8.00 -14.25 -10.38
N LYS A 85 -8.17 -13.17 -11.10
CA LYS A 85 -9.46 -12.80 -11.68
C LYS A 85 -9.57 -13.30 -13.10
#